data_0a1d2581ede65c94d229b494b34b5a98
#
_entry.id   0a1d2581ede65c94d229b494b34b5a98
#
_cell.length_a   1.000
_cell.length_b   1.000
_cell.length_c   1.000
_cell.angle_alpha   90.00
_cell.angle_beta   90.00
_cell.angle_gamma   90.00
#
_symmetry.space_group_name_H-M   'P 1'
#
loop_
_entity.id
_entity.type
_entity.pdbx_description
1 polymer ?
#
loop_
_entity_poly.entity_id
_entity_poly.type
_entity_poly.pdbx_seq_one_letter_code
_entity_poly.pdbx_strand_id
1 'polypeptide(L)'
;MSHAVVFDVNVLVGAVTAGRSDFESWPSPPPTSNNCFADCLGIANDAREFSLWLSEHILQNIVDVLTDPGEGFGWEPAMAEEYVEVLWDIAEDSGGGVTEPRERVNDCSDYEDNRILELALECNADLIVSDDEHLVGMSPWRGRPIVRPREFAARTDAMRRAERRSR
;
A
#
# COMPACT_ATOMS: atom_id res chain seq x y z
N MET A 1 -14.38 -0.31 -13.81
CA MET A 1 -14.03 0.92 -13.08
C MET A 1 -13.18 0.51 -11.88
N SER A 2 -12.01 1.08 -11.73
CA SER A 2 -11.12 0.78 -10.61
C SER A 2 -11.38 1.71 -9.42
N HIS A 3 -11.10 1.23 -8.23
CA HIS A 3 -11.20 2.00 -7.00
C HIS A 3 -9.82 2.54 -6.60
N ALA A 4 -9.74 3.82 -6.30
CA ALA A 4 -8.51 4.43 -5.84
C ALA A 4 -8.18 3.96 -4.41
N VAL A 5 -6.97 3.47 -4.21
CA VAL A 5 -6.50 2.97 -2.91
C VAL A 5 -5.16 3.60 -2.54
N VAL A 6 -5.01 3.86 -1.25
CA VAL A 6 -3.73 4.29 -0.65
C VAL A 6 -3.29 3.22 0.34
N PHE A 7 -2.04 2.78 0.23
CA PHE A 7 -1.39 1.88 1.17
C PHE A 7 -0.45 2.66 2.08
N ASP A 8 -0.57 2.43 3.37
CA ASP A 8 0.37 2.97 4.36
C ASP A 8 1.77 2.38 4.14
N VAL A 9 2.80 3.09 4.59
CA VAL A 9 4.20 2.67 4.49
C VAL A 9 4.43 1.27 5.07
N ASN A 10 3.79 0.94 6.20
CA ASN A 10 3.93 -0.38 6.81
C ASN A 10 3.46 -1.53 5.90
N VAL A 11 2.47 -1.29 5.04
CA VAL A 11 2.00 -2.28 4.06
C VAL A 11 3.07 -2.51 3.00
N LEU A 12 3.63 -1.44 2.46
CA LEU A 12 4.62 -1.49 1.38
C LEU A 12 5.98 -2.01 1.86
N VAL A 13 6.39 -1.66 3.07
CA VAL A 13 7.60 -2.22 3.70
C VAL A 13 7.37 -3.69 4.07
N GLY A 14 6.23 -4.02 4.66
CA GLY A 14 5.89 -5.39 5.03
C GLY A 14 5.83 -6.35 3.85
N ALA A 15 5.47 -5.86 2.67
CA ALA A 15 5.41 -6.67 1.46
C ALA A 15 6.76 -7.33 1.09
N VAL A 16 7.86 -6.72 1.46
CA VAL A 16 9.23 -7.19 1.15
C VAL A 16 10.05 -7.59 2.37
N THR A 17 9.53 -7.40 3.58
CA THR A 17 10.25 -7.68 4.83
C THR A 17 9.57 -8.72 5.71
N ALA A 18 8.26 -8.90 5.58
CA ALA A 18 7.50 -9.84 6.39
C ALA A 18 7.41 -11.22 5.70
N GLY A 19 7.45 -12.28 6.51
CA GLY A 19 7.31 -13.64 5.98
C GLY A 19 8.46 -14.07 5.09
N ARG A 20 8.15 -14.82 4.03
CA ARG A 20 9.13 -15.39 3.09
C ARG A 20 9.20 -14.69 1.75
N SER A 21 8.52 -13.56 1.56
CA SER A 21 8.67 -12.83 0.32
C SER A 21 10.02 -12.12 0.34
N ASP A 22 10.86 -12.42 -0.65
CA ASP A 22 12.08 -11.69 -0.91
C ASP A 22 11.89 -10.75 -2.09
N PHE A 23 12.78 -9.79 -2.21
CA PHE A 23 12.73 -8.77 -3.24
C PHE A 23 12.84 -9.36 -4.65
N GLU A 24 13.57 -10.45 -4.81
CA GLU A 24 13.78 -11.08 -6.11
C GLU A 24 12.51 -11.71 -6.70
N SER A 25 11.52 -12.00 -5.86
CA SER A 25 10.24 -12.56 -6.30
C SER A 25 9.25 -11.51 -6.81
N TRP A 26 9.55 -10.22 -6.68
CA TRP A 26 8.70 -9.16 -7.17
C TRP A 26 8.82 -8.96 -8.69
N PRO A 27 7.73 -8.57 -9.37
CA PRO A 27 6.38 -8.27 -8.86
C PRO A 27 5.41 -9.45 -8.86
N SER A 28 5.88 -10.67 -8.95
CA SER A 28 5.03 -11.87 -9.04
C SER A 28 5.07 -12.69 -7.75
N PRO A 29 4.42 -12.23 -6.66
CA PRO A 29 4.36 -13.01 -5.45
C PRO A 29 3.66 -14.36 -5.72
N PRO A 30 4.03 -15.42 -5.02
CA PRO A 30 3.38 -16.71 -5.18
C PRO A 30 1.89 -16.62 -4.83
N PRO A 31 1.02 -17.41 -5.48
CA PRO A 31 -0.43 -17.35 -5.30
C PRO A 31 -0.91 -17.66 -3.87
N THR A 32 -0.06 -18.25 -3.06
CA THR A 32 -0.31 -18.57 -1.65
C THR A 32 0.79 -18.00 -0.79
N SER A 33 0.81 -16.68 -0.67
CA SER A 33 1.72 -15.99 0.22
C SER A 33 1.23 -16.08 1.68
N ASN A 34 2.16 -16.30 2.61
CA ASN A 34 1.88 -16.14 4.04
C ASN A 34 2.05 -14.68 4.49
N ASN A 35 2.24 -13.78 3.55
CA ASN A 35 2.44 -12.36 3.77
C ASN A 35 1.25 -11.57 3.24
N CYS A 36 0.35 -11.14 4.14
CA CYS A 36 -0.83 -10.38 3.74
C CYS A 36 -0.49 -8.99 3.14
N PHE A 37 0.67 -8.43 3.48
CA PHE A 37 1.14 -7.17 2.87
C PHE A 37 1.51 -7.39 1.40
N ALA A 38 2.23 -8.48 1.12
CA ALA A 38 2.55 -8.87 -0.25
C ALA A 38 1.30 -9.18 -1.06
N ASP A 39 0.28 -9.79 -0.45
CA ASP A 39 -1.02 -10.05 -1.10
C ASP A 39 -1.69 -8.74 -1.52
N CYS A 40 -1.67 -7.71 -0.67
CA CYS A 40 -2.19 -6.39 -1.01
C CYS A 40 -1.49 -5.79 -2.24
N LEU A 41 -0.17 -5.84 -2.26
CA LEU A 41 0.60 -5.30 -3.37
C LEU A 41 0.38 -6.12 -4.65
N GLY A 42 0.22 -7.44 -4.55
CA GLY A 42 -0.15 -8.31 -5.65
C GLY A 42 -1.50 -7.95 -6.26
N ILE A 43 -2.48 -7.61 -5.43
CA ILE A 43 -3.80 -7.14 -5.88
C ILE A 43 -3.67 -5.84 -6.69
N ALA A 44 -2.87 -4.89 -6.21
CA ALA A 44 -2.60 -3.65 -6.95
C ALA A 44 -1.87 -3.93 -8.27
N ASN A 45 -0.89 -4.83 -8.25
CA ASN A 45 -0.13 -5.23 -9.44
C ASN A 45 -1.01 -5.91 -10.50
N ASP A 46 -2.07 -6.62 -10.10
CA ASP A 46 -3.04 -7.21 -11.03
C ASP A 46 -3.83 -6.17 -11.84
N ALA A 47 -3.89 -4.94 -11.38
CA ALA A 47 -4.54 -3.80 -12.04
C ALA A 47 -6.00 -4.08 -12.46
N ARG A 48 -6.73 -4.84 -11.66
CA ARG A 48 -8.11 -5.24 -11.98
C ARG A 48 -9.15 -4.38 -11.27
N GLU A 49 -9.09 -4.31 -9.95
CA GLU A 49 -10.10 -3.66 -9.14
C GLU A 49 -9.62 -2.32 -8.56
N PHE A 50 -8.30 -2.16 -8.38
CA PHE A 50 -7.74 -1.05 -7.65
C PHE A 50 -6.68 -0.31 -8.44
N SER A 51 -6.69 1.03 -8.29
CA SER A 51 -5.64 1.93 -8.76
C SER A 51 -4.84 2.41 -7.55
N LEU A 52 -3.56 2.05 -7.49
CA LEU A 52 -2.67 2.42 -6.38
C LEU A 52 -2.16 3.84 -6.56
N TRP A 53 -2.28 4.64 -5.51
CA TRP A 53 -1.74 5.98 -5.45
C TRP A 53 -0.63 6.10 -4.41
N LEU A 54 0.43 6.80 -4.78
CA LEU A 54 1.60 7.04 -3.96
C LEU A 54 1.95 8.54 -3.98
N SER A 55 2.82 8.96 -3.06
CA SER A 55 3.44 10.27 -3.08
C SER A 55 4.96 10.14 -2.98
N GLU A 56 5.69 11.16 -3.40
CA GLU A 56 7.14 11.17 -3.24
C GLU A 56 7.56 11.05 -1.78
N HIS A 57 6.82 11.69 -0.87
CA HIS A 57 7.07 11.58 0.56
C HIS A 57 6.98 10.13 1.07
N ILE A 58 5.93 9.40 0.66
CA ILE A 58 5.76 7.99 1.02
C ILE A 58 6.90 7.14 0.45
N LEU A 59 7.27 7.34 -0.79
CA LEU A 59 8.37 6.62 -1.43
C LEU A 59 9.71 6.88 -0.73
N GLN A 60 9.99 8.12 -0.36
CA GLN A 60 11.19 8.47 0.40
C GLN A 60 11.18 7.83 1.80
N ASN A 61 10.04 7.83 2.46
CA ASN A 61 9.89 7.20 3.77
C ASN A 61 10.15 5.68 3.69
N ILE A 62 9.70 5.03 2.62
CA ILE A 62 10.00 3.60 2.39
C ILE A 62 11.51 3.37 2.28
N VAL A 63 12.22 4.20 1.52
CA VAL A 63 13.68 4.11 1.40
C VAL A 63 14.34 4.31 2.76
N ASP A 64 13.92 5.32 3.51
CA ASP A 64 14.48 5.62 4.83
C ASP A 64 14.30 4.45 5.81
N VAL A 65 13.12 3.85 5.85
CA VAL A 65 12.83 2.70 6.72
C VAL A 65 13.63 1.47 6.31
N LEU A 66 13.68 1.15 5.03
CA LEU A 66 14.38 -0.04 4.54
C LEU A 66 15.90 0.05 4.72
N THR A 67 16.46 1.24 4.59
CA THR A 67 17.90 1.45 4.75
C THR A 67 18.35 1.64 6.20
N ASP A 68 17.43 1.92 7.11
CA ASP A 68 17.75 2.12 8.52
C ASP A 68 18.09 0.79 9.22
N PRO A 69 19.35 0.61 9.68
CA PRO A 69 19.70 -0.59 10.44
C PRO A 69 19.03 -0.64 11.82
N GLY A 70 18.59 0.49 12.36
CA GLY A 70 17.85 0.59 13.62
C GLY A 70 16.47 -0.06 13.55
N GLU A 71 15.84 -0.04 12.40
CA GLU A 71 14.58 -0.75 12.14
C GLU A 71 14.78 -2.26 11.86
N GLY A 72 16.01 -2.71 11.80
CA GLY A 72 16.35 -4.12 11.58
C GLY A 72 16.46 -4.55 10.13
N PHE A 73 16.31 -3.64 9.18
CA PHE A 73 16.36 -3.95 7.75
C PHE A 73 17.74 -3.69 7.16
N GLY A 74 18.25 -2.48 7.25
CA GLY A 74 19.61 -2.14 6.83
C GLY A 74 19.92 -2.46 5.37
N TRP A 75 18.93 -2.29 4.46
CA TRP A 75 19.11 -2.56 3.04
C TRP A 75 20.14 -1.63 2.42
N GLU A 76 20.84 -2.13 1.41
CA GLU A 76 21.65 -1.25 0.57
C GLU A 76 20.75 -0.21 -0.13
N PRO A 77 21.16 1.07 -0.17
CA PRO A 77 20.33 2.13 -0.76
C PRO A 77 19.87 1.83 -2.19
N ALA A 78 20.76 1.27 -3.03
CA ALA A 78 20.41 0.91 -4.41
C ALA A 78 19.26 -0.11 -4.48
N MET A 79 19.22 -1.06 -3.57
CA MET A 79 18.15 -2.07 -3.49
C MET A 79 16.81 -1.44 -3.08
N ALA A 80 16.83 -0.52 -2.12
CA ALA A 80 15.62 0.20 -1.72
C ALA A 80 15.09 1.10 -2.84
N GLU A 81 15.97 1.75 -3.58
CA GLU A 81 15.62 2.56 -4.74
C GLU A 81 15.02 1.72 -5.88
N GLU A 82 15.56 0.54 -6.17
CA GLU A 82 14.98 -0.40 -7.14
C GLU A 82 13.55 -0.81 -6.73
N TYR A 83 13.32 -1.07 -5.45
CA TYR A 83 11.99 -1.39 -4.96
C TYR A 83 11.01 -0.23 -5.15
N VAL A 84 11.44 0.99 -4.88
CA VAL A 84 10.62 2.19 -5.09
C VAL A 84 10.27 2.36 -6.57
N GLU A 85 11.16 2.06 -7.49
CA GLU A 85 10.87 2.07 -8.93
C GLU A 85 9.79 1.03 -9.29
N VAL A 86 9.86 -0.16 -8.71
CA VAL A 86 8.81 -1.19 -8.88
C VAL A 86 7.46 -0.69 -8.37
N LEU A 87 7.42 -0.05 -7.21
CA LEU A 87 6.19 0.54 -6.67
C LEU A 87 5.62 1.63 -7.57
N TRP A 88 6.48 2.48 -8.11
CA TRP A 88 6.09 3.51 -9.07
C TRP A 88 5.41 2.91 -10.29
N ASP A 89 6.04 1.90 -10.90
CA ASP A 89 5.49 1.18 -12.06
C ASP A 89 4.14 0.51 -11.74
N ILE A 90 4.03 -0.14 -10.59
CA ILE A 90 2.76 -0.74 -10.15
C ILE A 90 1.67 0.33 -10.03
N ALA A 91 1.98 1.47 -9.45
CA ALA A 91 1.02 2.56 -9.31
C ALA A 91 0.53 3.06 -10.67
N GLU A 92 1.44 3.34 -11.60
CA GLU A 92 1.08 3.79 -12.95
C GLU A 92 0.31 2.73 -13.74
N ASP A 93 0.79 1.50 -13.74
CA ASP A 93 0.18 0.38 -14.49
C ASP A 93 -1.21 0.02 -13.94
N SER A 94 -1.46 0.27 -12.66
CA SER A 94 -2.79 0.04 -12.06
C SER A 94 -3.81 1.12 -12.43
N GLY A 95 -3.39 2.20 -13.07
CA GLY A 95 -4.24 3.35 -13.38
C GLY A 95 -4.21 4.46 -12.34
N GLY A 96 -3.37 4.32 -11.33
CA GLY A 96 -3.06 5.35 -10.33
C GLY A 96 -1.84 6.17 -10.72
N GLY A 97 -0.95 6.37 -9.80
CA GLY A 97 0.29 7.11 -10.05
C GLY A 97 0.89 7.70 -8.79
N VAL A 98 1.86 8.57 -9.00
CA VAL A 98 2.53 9.32 -7.93
C VAL A 98 2.11 10.78 -8.02
N THR A 99 1.59 11.32 -6.92
CA THR A 99 1.10 12.70 -6.86
C THR A 99 1.48 13.37 -5.54
N GLU A 100 1.55 14.69 -5.55
CA GLU A 100 1.82 15.47 -4.34
C GLU A 100 0.53 16.05 -3.77
N PRO A 101 0.22 15.76 -2.50
CA PRO A 101 -0.94 16.34 -1.84
C PRO A 101 -0.83 17.86 -1.72
N ARG A 102 -1.90 18.57 -2.06
CA ARG A 102 -1.99 20.02 -1.96
C ARG A 102 -2.52 20.49 -0.61
N GLU A 103 -3.40 19.71 0.00
CA GLU A 103 -3.99 20.04 1.30
C GLU A 103 -3.21 19.42 2.44
N ARG A 104 -3.25 20.07 3.60
CA ARG A 104 -2.66 19.56 4.85
C ARG A 104 -3.74 19.02 5.77
N VAL A 105 -3.43 17.89 6.41
CA VAL A 105 -4.29 17.22 7.37
C VAL A 105 -3.56 17.12 8.70
N ASN A 106 -4.28 17.44 9.78
CA ASN A 106 -3.77 17.34 11.15
C ASN A 106 -4.73 16.55 12.05
N ASP A 107 -5.51 15.64 11.46
CA ASP A 107 -6.53 14.88 12.18
C ASP A 107 -5.91 13.78 13.07
N CYS A 108 -4.70 13.34 12.74
CA CYS A 108 -3.94 12.39 13.54
C CYS A 108 -2.80 13.10 14.29
N SER A 109 -2.43 12.56 15.47
CA SER A 109 -1.29 13.08 16.24
C SER A 109 0.06 12.72 15.60
N ASP A 110 0.11 11.66 14.82
CA ASP A 110 1.30 11.23 14.11
C ASP A 110 1.43 11.97 12.76
N TYR A 111 2.62 12.54 12.55
CA TYR A 111 2.90 13.30 11.33
C TYR A 111 2.85 12.43 10.07
N GLU A 112 3.41 11.23 10.13
CA GLU A 112 3.45 10.34 8.96
C GLU A 112 2.06 9.80 8.60
N ASP A 113 1.22 9.54 9.61
CA ASP A 113 -0.17 9.14 9.37
C ASP A 113 -0.96 10.24 8.65
N ASN A 114 -0.72 11.50 9.00
CA ASN A 114 -1.34 12.62 8.29
C ASN A 114 -0.92 12.70 6.83
N ARG A 115 0.31 12.28 6.48
CA ARG A 115 0.76 12.22 5.07
C ARG A 115 -0.04 11.19 4.27
N ILE A 116 -0.42 10.08 4.87
CA ILE A 116 -1.30 9.08 4.26
C ILE A 116 -2.70 9.66 4.02
N LEU A 117 -3.25 10.33 5.01
CA LEU A 117 -4.58 10.97 4.90
C LEU A 117 -4.61 12.06 3.85
N GLU A 118 -3.56 12.87 3.74
CA GLU A 118 -3.43 13.90 2.70
C GLU A 118 -3.43 13.30 1.30
N LEU A 119 -2.70 12.22 1.08
CA LEU A 119 -2.70 11.52 -0.19
C LEU A 119 -4.08 10.97 -0.52
N ALA A 120 -4.78 10.40 0.46
CA ALA A 120 -6.14 9.90 0.27
C ALA A 120 -7.12 11.00 -0.16
N LEU A 121 -6.96 12.23 0.35
CA LEU A 121 -7.72 13.37 -0.14
C LEU A 121 -7.35 13.75 -1.56
N GLU A 122 -6.06 13.84 -1.87
CA GLU A 122 -5.57 14.30 -3.18
C GLU A 122 -6.04 13.39 -4.31
N CYS A 123 -5.96 12.08 -4.13
CA CYS A 123 -6.39 11.12 -5.14
C CYS A 123 -7.88 10.73 -5.02
N ASN A 124 -8.61 11.33 -4.09
CA ASN A 124 -9.99 10.96 -3.77
C ASN A 124 -10.14 9.45 -3.56
N ALA A 125 -9.32 8.89 -2.69
CA ALA A 125 -9.28 7.47 -2.45
C ALA A 125 -10.63 6.92 -1.98
N ASP A 126 -10.98 5.73 -2.44
CA ASP A 126 -12.16 5.00 -1.98
C ASP A 126 -11.89 4.31 -0.64
N LEU A 127 -10.63 3.93 -0.39
CA LEU A 127 -10.24 3.30 0.87
C LEU A 127 -8.73 3.47 1.12
N ILE A 128 -8.36 3.25 2.37
CA ILE A 128 -6.97 3.25 2.85
C ILE A 128 -6.68 1.88 3.47
N VAL A 129 -5.50 1.35 3.23
CA VAL A 129 -5.03 0.11 3.84
C VAL A 129 -3.86 0.41 4.76
N SER A 130 -3.98 0.05 6.03
CA SER A 130 -2.95 0.27 7.05
C SER A 130 -3.02 -0.81 8.12
N ASP A 131 -1.88 -1.16 8.68
CA ASP A 131 -1.78 -2.03 9.85
C ASP A 131 -1.60 -1.23 11.15
N ASP A 132 -1.56 0.09 11.08
CA ASP A 132 -1.45 0.99 12.22
C ASP A 132 -2.79 1.15 12.93
N GLU A 133 -2.81 0.82 14.23
CA GLU A 133 -4.03 0.89 15.05
C GLU A 133 -4.62 2.30 15.13
N HIS A 134 -3.78 3.33 15.13
CA HIS A 134 -4.22 4.72 15.19
C HIS A 134 -5.01 5.09 13.93
N LEU A 135 -4.51 4.74 12.74
CA LEU A 135 -5.23 4.97 11.49
C LEU A 135 -6.49 4.11 11.40
N VAL A 136 -6.39 2.82 11.66
CA VAL A 136 -7.55 1.90 11.62
C VAL A 136 -8.64 2.36 12.59
N GLY A 137 -8.27 2.87 13.75
CA GLY A 137 -9.20 3.42 14.75
C GLY A 137 -9.97 4.67 14.28
N MET A 138 -9.49 5.34 13.24
CA MET A 138 -10.18 6.51 12.65
C MET A 138 -11.22 6.13 11.59
N SER A 139 -11.34 4.85 11.24
CA SER A 139 -12.25 4.38 10.19
C SER A 139 -13.73 4.49 10.60
N PRO A 140 -14.63 5.01 9.71
CA PRO A 140 -14.31 5.63 8.44
C PRO A 140 -13.81 7.07 8.61
N TRP A 141 -12.78 7.43 7.87
CA TRP A 141 -12.25 8.79 7.88
C TRP A 141 -12.79 9.58 6.69
N ARG A 142 -13.56 10.60 6.96
CA ARG A 142 -14.24 11.42 5.94
C ARG A 142 -14.94 10.55 4.88
N GLY A 143 -15.63 9.50 5.33
CA GLY A 143 -16.35 8.55 4.50
C GLY A 143 -15.49 7.46 3.84
N ARG A 144 -14.17 7.43 4.08
CA ARG A 144 -13.26 6.41 3.54
C ARG A 144 -12.98 5.34 4.59
N PRO A 145 -13.28 4.07 4.31
CA PRO A 145 -12.88 3.00 5.23
C PRO A 145 -11.34 2.91 5.28
N ILE A 146 -10.83 2.63 6.47
CA ILE A 146 -9.43 2.30 6.70
C ILE A 146 -9.40 0.87 7.20
N VAL A 147 -8.87 -0.04 6.40
CA VAL A 147 -8.91 -1.47 6.64
C VAL A 147 -7.51 -2.06 6.81
N ARG A 148 -7.43 -3.17 7.53
CA ARG A 148 -6.16 -3.88 7.68
C ARG A 148 -5.81 -4.67 6.42
N PRO A 149 -4.51 -4.92 6.16
CA PRO A 149 -4.07 -5.67 4.99
C PRO A 149 -4.75 -7.03 4.83
N ARG A 150 -4.88 -7.78 5.91
CA ARG A 150 -5.55 -9.07 5.88
C ARG A 150 -7.02 -8.97 5.46
N GLU A 151 -7.72 -7.98 5.96
CA GLU A 151 -9.12 -7.73 5.60
C GLU A 151 -9.25 -7.32 4.13
N PHE A 152 -8.39 -6.42 3.66
CA PHE A 152 -8.36 -5.99 2.27
C PHE A 152 -8.15 -7.19 1.32
N ALA A 153 -7.15 -8.01 1.59
CA ALA A 153 -6.83 -9.18 0.78
C ALA A 153 -7.98 -10.21 0.78
N ALA A 154 -8.55 -10.49 1.96
CA ALA A 154 -9.64 -11.46 2.11
C ALA A 154 -10.92 -11.00 1.40
N ARG A 155 -11.28 -9.73 1.51
CA ARG A 155 -12.46 -9.19 0.83
C ARG A 155 -12.32 -9.17 -0.68
N THR A 156 -11.14 -8.83 -1.18
CA THR A 156 -10.86 -8.85 -2.62
C THR A 156 -10.94 -10.28 -3.18
N ASP A 157 -10.36 -11.24 -2.47
CA ASP A 157 -10.43 -12.64 -2.88
C ASP A 157 -11.86 -13.17 -2.88
N ALA A 158 -12.66 -12.84 -1.86
CA ALA A 158 -14.07 -13.21 -1.81
C ALA A 158 -14.87 -12.63 -2.98
N MET A 159 -14.63 -11.38 -3.32
CA MET A 159 -15.26 -10.70 -4.45
C MET A 159 -14.90 -11.39 -5.78
N ARG A 160 -13.63 -11.70 -5.97
CA ARG A 160 -13.15 -12.42 -7.17
C ARG A 160 -13.74 -13.83 -7.31
N ARG A 161 -13.95 -14.52 -6.18
CA ARG A 161 -14.61 -15.84 -6.18
C ARG A 161 -16.09 -15.73 -6.54
N ALA A 162 -16.77 -14.70 -6.04
CA ALA A 162 -18.18 -14.46 -6.35
C ALA A 162 -18.37 -14.18 -7.86
N GLU A 163 -17.52 -13.35 -8.45
CA GLU A 163 -17.54 -13.06 -9.88
C GLU A 163 -17.34 -14.32 -10.74
N ARG A 164 -16.44 -15.21 -10.35
CA ARG A 164 -16.20 -16.47 -11.04
C ARG A 164 -17.39 -17.42 -11.01
N ARG A 165 -18.17 -17.39 -9.91
CA ARG A 165 -19.35 -18.25 -9.76
C ARG A 165 -20.57 -17.74 -10.54
N SER A 166 -20.60 -16.45 -10.85
CA SER A 166 -21.70 -15.82 -11.59
C SER A 166 -21.54 -15.90 -13.10
N ARG A 167 -20.41 -16.43 -13.59
CA ARG A 167 -20.14 -16.71 -15.02
C ARG A 167 -20.42 -18.14 -15.37
#